data_6eae3f31a1dc24e2dc71ae3f7eab4676
#
_entry.id   6eae3f31a1dc24e2dc71ae3f7eab4676
#
_cell.length_a   1.000
_cell.length_b   1.000
_cell.length_c   1.000
_cell.angle_alpha   90.00
_cell.angle_beta   90.00
_cell.angle_gamma   90.00
#
_symmetry.space_group_name_H-M   'P 1'
#
loop_
_entity.id
_entity.type
_entity.pdbx_description
1 polymer ?
#
loop_
_entity_poly.entity_id
_entity_poly.type
_entity_poly.pdbx_seq_one_letter_code
_entity_poly.pdbx_strand_id
1 'polypeptide(L)'
;MLDWLRYFCAFMLYMYGTSKLLHFQFNLESELAPRPIGSLNGYQLTWYYFGVSRVYACILGLTQVAGATLLLFRKTTLMGALLMLPVMANILLINIFILVNDYGPYVVSTLICISLLIVLWHQRIGLLTLLWSTQNGEPDRSKPTHWWIRSSIVLIAAAIMTLAVLHRMQDSHQQTHQEVQRNQ
;
A
#
# COMPACT_ATOMS: atom_id res chain seq x y z
N MET A 1 15.80 -18.52 6.19
CA MET A 1 14.45 -18.32 6.78
C MET A 1 13.96 -16.87 6.65
N LEU A 2 14.76 -15.87 7.01
CA LEU A 2 14.36 -14.45 6.92
C LEU A 2 14.04 -13.97 5.50
N ASP A 3 14.80 -14.43 4.50
CA ASP A 3 14.54 -14.07 3.11
C ASP A 3 13.18 -14.58 2.61
N TRP A 4 12.74 -15.76 3.05
CA TRP A 4 11.41 -16.28 2.72
C TRP A 4 10.28 -15.42 3.29
N LEU A 5 10.38 -15.01 4.56
CA LEU A 5 9.39 -14.11 5.18
C LEU A 5 9.31 -12.77 4.43
N ARG A 6 10.45 -12.24 4.05
CA ARG A 6 10.57 -10.99 3.30
C ARG A 6 9.93 -11.09 1.92
N TYR A 7 10.21 -12.15 1.17
CA TYR A 7 9.61 -12.40 -0.14
C TYR A 7 8.12 -12.70 -0.05
N PHE A 8 7.70 -13.42 0.97
CA PHE A 8 6.28 -13.65 1.25
C PHE A 8 5.55 -12.33 1.50
N CYS A 9 6.07 -11.46 2.39
CA CYS A 9 5.48 -10.15 2.62
C CYS A 9 5.45 -9.29 1.35
N ALA A 10 6.55 -9.25 0.60
CA ALA A 10 6.62 -8.50 -0.64
C ALA A 10 5.58 -8.98 -1.65
N PHE A 11 5.45 -10.29 -1.85
CA PHE A 11 4.46 -10.88 -2.75
C PHE A 11 3.03 -10.52 -2.36
N MET A 12 2.67 -10.70 -1.08
CA MET A 12 1.33 -10.39 -0.59
C MET A 12 1.01 -8.90 -0.71
N LEU A 13 1.96 -8.02 -0.36
CA LEU A 13 1.79 -6.58 -0.50
C LEU A 13 1.67 -6.14 -1.96
N TYR A 14 2.39 -6.78 -2.90
CA TYR A 14 2.20 -6.54 -4.34
C TYR A 14 0.80 -6.93 -4.79
N MET A 15 0.32 -8.11 -4.42
CA MET A 15 -1.02 -8.57 -4.77
C MET A 15 -2.11 -7.60 -4.26
N TYR A 16 -2.05 -7.22 -2.98
CA TYR A 16 -3.01 -6.29 -2.39
C TYR A 16 -2.86 -4.86 -2.93
N GLY A 17 -1.63 -4.38 -3.12
CA GLY A 17 -1.38 -3.06 -3.69
C GLY A 17 -1.88 -2.95 -5.13
N THR A 18 -1.58 -3.94 -5.96
CA THR A 18 -2.02 -3.98 -7.36
C THR A 18 -3.54 -4.09 -7.47
N SER A 19 -4.20 -4.89 -6.62
CA SER A 19 -5.66 -4.99 -6.64
C SER A 19 -6.36 -3.68 -6.30
N LYS A 20 -5.75 -2.84 -5.44
CA LYS A 20 -6.23 -1.47 -5.16
C LYS A 20 -6.01 -0.53 -6.34
N LEU A 21 -4.83 -0.59 -6.97
CA LEU A 21 -4.51 0.24 -8.14
C LEU A 21 -5.43 -0.06 -9.33
N LEU A 22 -5.78 -1.32 -9.54
CA LEU A 22 -6.66 -1.77 -10.61
C LEU A 22 -8.15 -1.70 -10.24
N HIS A 23 -8.49 -1.17 -9.07
CA HIS A 23 -9.87 -1.09 -8.54
C HIS A 23 -10.60 -2.44 -8.42
N PHE A 24 -9.89 -3.56 -8.40
CA PHE A 24 -10.55 -4.86 -8.20
C PHE A 24 -11.03 -5.05 -6.77
N GLN A 25 -10.37 -4.43 -5.79
CA GLN A 25 -10.71 -4.61 -4.39
C GLN A 25 -11.91 -3.76 -3.94
N PHE A 26 -12.11 -2.58 -4.53
CA PHE A 26 -13.12 -1.59 -4.09
C PHE A 26 -14.14 -1.27 -5.19
N ASN A 27 -14.71 -2.30 -5.81
CA ASN A 27 -15.64 -2.16 -6.94
C ASN A 27 -17.13 -2.16 -6.55
N LEU A 28 -17.46 -2.26 -5.27
CA LEU A 28 -18.84 -2.32 -4.76
C LEU A 28 -19.51 -0.93 -4.67
N GLU A 29 -18.80 0.14 -5.00
CA GLU A 29 -19.32 1.50 -4.87
C GLU A 29 -20.62 1.72 -5.66
N SER A 30 -20.67 1.30 -6.93
CA SER A 30 -21.83 1.46 -7.79
C SER A 30 -23.07 0.69 -7.31
N GLU A 31 -22.88 -0.44 -6.65
CA GLU A 31 -23.97 -1.26 -6.10
C GLU A 31 -24.51 -0.72 -4.76
N LEU A 32 -23.64 -0.08 -3.99
CA LEU A 32 -23.95 0.42 -2.65
C LEU A 32 -24.43 1.88 -2.64
N ALA A 33 -24.04 2.68 -3.63
CA ALA A 33 -24.39 4.09 -3.72
C ALA A 33 -25.89 4.41 -3.56
N PRO A 34 -26.84 3.62 -4.13
CA PRO A 34 -28.27 3.89 -3.97
C PRO A 34 -28.83 3.46 -2.61
N ARG A 35 -28.07 2.78 -1.77
CA ARG A 35 -28.55 2.26 -0.48
C ARG A 35 -28.39 3.26 0.65
N PRO A 36 -29.35 3.40 1.57
CA PRO A 36 -29.18 4.20 2.78
C PRO A 36 -27.97 3.69 3.61
N ILE A 37 -27.11 4.61 4.07
CA ILE A 37 -25.91 4.24 4.85
C ILE A 37 -26.24 3.38 6.06
N GLY A 38 -27.36 3.65 6.73
CA GLY A 38 -27.81 2.89 7.89
C GLY A 38 -28.21 1.43 7.60
N SER A 39 -28.38 1.06 6.32
CA SER A 39 -28.66 -0.34 5.91
C SER A 39 -27.39 -1.14 5.57
N LEU A 40 -26.22 -0.50 5.54
CA LEU A 40 -24.95 -1.13 5.21
C LEU A 40 -24.34 -1.79 6.45
N ASN A 41 -23.85 -3.03 6.26
CA ASN A 41 -23.05 -3.68 7.30
C ASN A 41 -21.60 -3.13 7.31
N GLY A 42 -20.80 -3.46 8.33
CA GLY A 42 -19.43 -2.96 8.47
C GLY A 42 -18.53 -3.27 7.27
N TYR A 43 -18.67 -4.45 6.66
CA TYR A 43 -17.96 -4.82 5.44
C TYR A 43 -18.32 -3.88 4.26
N GLN A 44 -19.63 -3.74 3.98
CA GLN A 44 -20.11 -2.89 2.89
C GLN A 44 -19.71 -1.43 3.09
N LEU A 45 -19.82 -0.92 4.33
CA LEU A 45 -19.44 0.43 4.68
C LEU A 45 -17.93 0.68 4.46
N THR A 46 -17.08 -0.27 4.85
CA THR A 46 -15.63 -0.19 4.65
C THR A 46 -15.26 -0.18 3.17
N TRP A 47 -15.84 -1.08 2.38
CA TRP A 47 -15.58 -1.15 0.93
C TRP A 47 -16.10 0.08 0.21
N TYR A 48 -17.26 0.59 0.59
CA TYR A 48 -17.81 1.83 0.08
C TYR A 48 -16.89 3.02 0.40
N TYR A 49 -16.45 3.16 1.66
CA TYR A 49 -15.56 4.24 2.08
C TYR A 49 -14.25 4.27 1.27
N PHE A 50 -13.61 3.12 1.10
CA PHE A 50 -12.36 3.05 0.34
C PHE A 50 -12.58 3.17 -1.18
N GLY A 51 -13.77 2.82 -1.69
CA GLY A 51 -14.13 2.89 -3.09
C GLY A 51 -14.51 4.27 -3.59
N VAL A 52 -15.12 5.12 -2.75
CA VAL A 52 -15.60 6.47 -3.10
C VAL A 52 -14.52 7.34 -3.73
N SER A 53 -13.27 7.22 -3.29
CA SER A 53 -12.16 7.98 -3.83
C SER A 53 -11.12 7.09 -4.52
N ARG A 54 -11.16 7.06 -5.84
CA ARG A 54 -10.14 6.34 -6.66
C ARG A 54 -8.73 6.81 -6.36
N VAL A 55 -8.55 8.13 -6.18
CA VAL A 55 -7.23 8.71 -5.83
C VAL A 55 -6.73 8.16 -4.51
N TYR A 56 -7.60 8.10 -3.51
CA TYR A 56 -7.24 7.56 -2.20
C TYR A 56 -6.88 6.06 -2.27
N ALA A 57 -7.68 5.27 -2.97
CA ALA A 57 -7.39 3.86 -3.20
C ALA A 57 -6.04 3.66 -3.93
N CYS A 58 -5.74 4.49 -4.94
CA CYS A 58 -4.45 4.50 -5.63
C CYS A 58 -3.28 4.83 -4.70
N ILE A 59 -3.41 5.84 -3.84
CA ILE A 59 -2.37 6.20 -2.86
C ILE A 59 -2.08 5.02 -1.93
N LEU A 60 -3.11 4.36 -1.42
CA LEU A 60 -2.96 3.17 -0.59
C LEU A 60 -2.28 2.02 -1.33
N GLY A 61 -2.68 1.78 -2.59
CA GLY A 61 -2.07 0.77 -3.44
C GLY A 61 -0.60 1.07 -3.74
N LEU A 62 -0.27 2.31 -4.10
CA LEU A 62 1.11 2.74 -4.36
C LEU A 62 1.99 2.60 -3.13
N THR A 63 1.48 2.95 -1.95
CA THR A 63 2.21 2.80 -0.69
C THR A 63 2.56 1.34 -0.43
N GLN A 64 1.62 0.40 -0.68
CA GLN A 64 1.87 -1.03 -0.52
C GLN A 64 2.87 -1.57 -1.55
N VAL A 65 2.76 -1.17 -2.82
CA VAL A 65 3.72 -1.55 -3.88
C VAL A 65 5.11 -0.99 -3.58
N ALA A 66 5.23 0.26 -3.14
CA ALA A 66 6.50 0.85 -2.75
C ALA A 66 7.14 0.10 -1.57
N GLY A 67 6.36 -0.20 -0.53
CA GLY A 67 6.82 -0.99 0.61
C GLY A 67 7.25 -2.40 0.22
N ALA A 68 6.48 -3.07 -0.65
CA ALA A 68 6.83 -4.37 -1.21
C ALA A 68 8.17 -4.32 -1.97
N THR A 69 8.37 -3.28 -2.79
CA THR A 69 9.61 -3.07 -3.53
C THR A 69 10.81 -2.89 -2.58
N LEU A 70 10.65 -2.09 -1.53
CA LEU A 70 11.69 -1.90 -0.51
C LEU A 70 12.03 -3.21 0.22
N LEU A 71 11.04 -4.08 0.45
CA LEU A 71 11.26 -5.38 1.08
C LEU A 71 12.04 -6.36 0.19
N LEU A 72 11.97 -6.24 -1.13
CA LEU A 72 12.70 -7.12 -2.06
C LEU A 72 14.22 -6.98 -1.96
N PHE A 73 14.71 -5.78 -1.65
CA PHE A 73 16.15 -5.52 -1.59
C PHE A 73 16.65 -5.57 -0.15
N ARG A 74 17.71 -6.35 0.12
CA ARG A 74 18.30 -6.50 1.46
C ARG A 74 18.71 -5.18 2.09
N LYS A 75 19.17 -4.21 1.29
CA LYS A 75 19.61 -2.90 1.78
C LYS A 75 18.48 -1.98 2.23
N THR A 76 17.28 -2.15 1.70
CA THR A 76 16.11 -1.31 1.98
C THR A 76 15.04 -2.04 2.78
N THR A 77 15.29 -3.31 3.17
CA THR A 77 14.33 -4.13 3.92
C THR A 77 13.87 -3.46 5.20
N LEU A 78 14.79 -2.84 5.95
CA LEU A 78 14.46 -2.13 7.19
C LEU A 78 13.46 -1.00 6.95
N MET A 79 13.72 -0.18 5.93
CA MET A 79 12.82 0.92 5.54
C MET A 79 11.46 0.41 5.07
N GLY A 80 11.46 -0.67 4.26
CA GLY A 80 10.23 -1.31 3.82
C GLY A 80 9.38 -1.85 4.98
N ALA A 81 10.02 -2.50 5.95
CA ALA A 81 9.34 -3.04 7.13
C ALA A 81 8.80 -1.93 8.03
N LEU A 82 9.57 -0.84 8.25
CA LEU A 82 9.12 0.33 9.02
C LEU A 82 7.94 1.05 8.35
N LEU A 83 7.96 1.18 7.03
CA LEU A 83 6.87 1.79 6.27
C LEU A 83 5.61 0.92 6.30
N MET A 84 5.75 -0.39 6.15
CA MET A 84 4.61 -1.30 6.00
C MET A 84 4.00 -1.74 7.32
N LEU A 85 4.74 -1.77 8.42
CA LEU A 85 4.20 -2.23 9.70
C LEU A 85 3.00 -1.39 10.16
N PRO A 86 3.06 -0.03 10.23
CA PRO A 86 1.89 0.76 10.63
C PRO A 86 0.72 0.63 9.66
N VAL A 87 0.98 0.54 8.35
CA VAL A 87 -0.07 0.34 7.33
C VAL A 87 -0.78 -0.99 7.55
N MET A 88 -0.02 -2.07 7.72
CA MET A 88 -0.59 -3.41 7.92
C MET A 88 -1.24 -3.57 9.29
N ALA A 89 -0.71 -2.91 10.33
CA ALA A 89 -1.35 -2.86 11.64
C ALA A 89 -2.72 -2.17 11.57
N ASN A 90 -2.84 -1.05 10.85
CA ASN A 90 -4.14 -0.40 10.64
C ASN A 90 -5.12 -1.32 9.88
N ILE A 91 -4.67 -1.99 8.82
CA ILE A 91 -5.50 -2.96 8.08
C ILE A 91 -5.94 -4.11 9.00
N LEU A 92 -5.04 -4.61 9.84
CA LEU A 92 -5.36 -5.67 10.81
C LEU A 92 -6.41 -5.19 11.82
N LEU A 93 -6.32 -3.96 12.33
CA LEU A 93 -7.34 -3.39 13.22
C LEU A 93 -8.70 -3.27 12.54
N ILE A 94 -8.76 -2.84 11.28
CA ILE A 94 -10.00 -2.82 10.49
C ILE A 94 -10.58 -4.24 10.37
N ASN A 95 -9.74 -5.23 10.08
CA ASN A 95 -10.18 -6.62 9.95
C ASN A 95 -10.70 -7.19 11.28
N ILE A 96 -10.10 -6.82 12.42
CA ILE A 96 -10.52 -7.29 13.74
C ILE A 96 -11.85 -6.65 14.17
N PHE A 97 -11.97 -5.32 14.03
CA PHE A 97 -13.05 -4.58 14.66
C PHE A 97 -14.23 -4.28 13.73
N ILE A 98 -14.02 -4.29 12.42
CA ILE A 98 -15.04 -3.91 11.44
C ILE A 98 -15.43 -5.09 10.55
N LEU A 99 -14.47 -5.90 10.11
CA LEU A 99 -14.67 -7.03 9.19
C LEU A 99 -14.76 -8.37 9.93
N VAL A 100 -15.46 -8.42 11.05
CA VAL A 100 -15.49 -9.53 12.03
C VAL A 100 -15.80 -10.91 11.40
N ASN A 101 -16.51 -10.98 10.27
CA ASN A 101 -16.91 -12.23 9.63
C ASN A 101 -16.03 -12.63 8.42
N ASP A 102 -14.98 -11.85 8.11
CA ASP A 102 -14.10 -12.15 6.97
C ASP A 102 -12.73 -12.65 7.46
N TYR A 103 -12.65 -13.98 7.66
CA TYR A 103 -11.46 -14.64 8.19
C TYR A 103 -10.25 -14.57 7.24
N GLY A 104 -10.46 -14.52 5.93
CA GLY A 104 -9.38 -14.51 4.94
C GLY A 104 -8.43 -13.31 5.09
N PRO A 105 -8.90 -12.07 4.94
CA PRO A 105 -8.10 -10.86 5.15
C PRO A 105 -7.51 -10.75 6.55
N TYR A 106 -8.24 -11.21 7.59
CA TYR A 106 -7.76 -11.23 8.97
C TYR A 106 -6.51 -12.10 9.12
N VAL A 107 -6.55 -13.36 8.65
CA VAL A 107 -5.41 -14.28 8.77
C VAL A 107 -4.21 -13.75 7.99
N VAL A 108 -4.42 -13.28 6.76
CA VAL A 108 -3.33 -12.77 5.92
C VAL A 108 -2.69 -11.52 6.51
N SER A 109 -3.47 -10.54 6.98
CA SER A 109 -2.92 -9.32 7.60
C SER A 109 -2.17 -9.64 8.89
N THR A 110 -2.64 -10.60 9.68
CA THR A 110 -1.95 -11.08 10.90
C THR A 110 -0.60 -11.71 10.54
N LEU A 111 -0.55 -12.60 9.55
CA LEU A 111 0.68 -13.24 9.12
C LEU A 111 1.70 -12.23 8.58
N ILE A 112 1.25 -11.22 7.82
CA ILE A 112 2.12 -10.16 7.34
C ILE A 112 2.65 -9.33 8.51
N CYS A 113 1.81 -8.91 9.46
CA CYS A 113 2.24 -8.15 10.64
C CYS A 113 3.28 -8.92 11.46
N ILE A 114 3.04 -10.19 11.75
CA ILE A 114 3.99 -11.04 12.48
C ILE A 114 5.30 -11.16 11.70
N SER A 115 5.23 -11.39 10.39
CA SER A 115 6.43 -11.51 9.55
C SER A 115 7.25 -10.21 9.52
N LEU A 116 6.60 -9.05 9.43
CA LEU A 116 7.27 -7.74 9.49
C LEU A 116 7.91 -7.49 10.85
N LEU A 117 7.25 -7.88 11.95
CA LEU A 117 7.82 -7.78 13.29
C LEU A 117 9.07 -8.66 13.45
N ILE A 118 9.05 -9.89 12.92
CA ILE A 118 10.22 -10.78 12.93
C ILE A 118 11.36 -10.17 12.13
N VAL A 119 11.07 -9.59 10.95
CA VAL A 119 12.07 -8.92 10.12
C VAL A 119 12.69 -7.72 10.86
N LEU A 120 11.88 -6.89 11.51
CA LEU A 120 12.37 -5.76 12.31
C LEU A 120 13.18 -6.20 13.51
N TRP A 121 12.72 -7.23 14.24
CA TRP A 121 13.43 -7.80 15.36
C TRP A 121 14.82 -8.31 14.97
N HIS A 122 14.92 -8.96 13.83
CA HIS A 122 16.22 -9.44 13.33
C HIS A 122 17.15 -8.29 12.93
N GLN A 123 16.59 -7.18 12.44
CA GLN A 123 17.34 -5.98 12.05
C GLN A 123 17.43 -4.91 13.14
N ARG A 124 17.12 -5.26 14.41
CA ARG A 124 17.09 -4.32 15.54
C ARG A 124 18.39 -3.50 15.72
N ILE A 125 19.55 -4.10 15.45
CA ILE A 125 20.85 -3.40 15.54
C ILE A 125 20.91 -2.29 14.48
N GLY A 126 20.53 -2.58 13.23
CA GLY A 126 20.42 -1.58 12.16
C GLY A 126 19.41 -0.48 12.50
N LEU A 127 18.28 -0.85 13.12
CA LEU A 127 17.29 0.12 13.57
C LEU A 127 17.86 1.04 14.67
N LEU A 128 18.52 0.47 15.68
CA LEU A 128 19.17 1.24 16.74
C LEU A 128 20.27 2.14 16.19
N THR A 129 21.09 1.65 15.25
CA THR A 129 22.12 2.46 14.60
C THR A 129 21.49 3.61 13.81
N LEU A 130 20.41 3.40 13.12
CA LEU A 130 19.70 4.42 12.36
C LEU A 130 19.13 5.51 13.28
N LEU A 131 18.53 5.12 14.41
CA LEU A 131 17.99 6.04 15.40
C LEU A 131 19.08 6.78 16.19
N TRP A 132 20.21 6.12 16.47
CA TRP A 132 21.31 6.70 17.25
C TRP A 132 22.27 7.55 16.41
N SER A 133 22.51 7.15 15.17
CA SER A 133 23.38 7.87 14.22
C SER A 133 22.84 9.24 13.84
N THR A 134 21.53 9.45 13.90
CA THR A 134 20.92 10.78 13.70
C THR A 134 21.27 11.78 14.82
N GLN A 135 21.75 11.30 15.98
CA GLN A 135 22.18 12.19 17.09
C GLN A 135 23.66 12.58 17.04
N ASN A 136 24.52 11.82 16.37
CA ASN A 136 25.98 12.02 16.40
C ASN A 136 26.55 12.45 15.02
N GLY A 137 25.82 13.23 14.28
CA GLY A 137 26.16 14.00 13.06
C GLY A 137 27.60 13.97 12.53
N GLU A 138 28.08 12.81 12.02
CA GLU A 138 29.15 12.79 11.04
C GLU A 138 28.62 12.17 9.73
N PRO A 139 28.58 12.93 8.62
CA PRO A 139 28.23 12.35 7.32
C PRO A 139 29.39 11.49 6.85
N ASP A 140 29.18 10.17 6.80
CA ASP A 140 30.10 9.25 6.13
C ASP A 140 30.29 9.69 4.67
N ARG A 141 31.48 10.26 4.38
CA ARG A 141 31.94 10.68 3.05
C ARG A 141 32.37 9.50 2.18
N SER A 142 31.72 8.35 2.23
CA SER A 142 31.96 7.27 1.28
C SER A 142 31.16 7.47 0.00
N LYS A 143 31.81 8.05 -0.99
CA LYS A 143 31.51 8.13 -2.43
C LYS A 143 30.05 8.09 -2.88
N PRO A 144 29.50 9.22 -3.34
CA PRO A 144 28.15 9.31 -3.89
C PRO A 144 28.13 8.85 -5.36
N THR A 145 28.30 7.55 -5.62
CA THR A 145 28.20 7.06 -6.97
C THR A 145 26.96 6.17 -7.08
N HIS A 146 25.98 6.60 -7.85
CA HIS A 146 24.77 5.90 -8.24
C HIS A 146 23.49 6.03 -7.38
N TRP A 147 23.45 6.71 -6.25
CA TRP A 147 22.18 6.92 -5.57
C TRP A 147 21.24 7.84 -6.37
N TRP A 148 21.79 8.86 -7.04
CA TRP A 148 21.06 9.76 -7.95
C TRP A 148 20.37 8.99 -9.09
N ILE A 149 21.06 8.04 -9.71
CA ILE A 149 20.52 7.22 -10.80
C ILE A 149 19.38 6.33 -10.27
N ARG A 150 19.54 5.75 -9.09
CA ARG A 150 18.52 4.90 -8.46
C ARG A 150 17.30 5.71 -8.01
N SER A 151 17.52 6.89 -7.43
CA SER A 151 16.43 7.80 -7.07
C SER A 151 15.70 8.32 -8.30
N SER A 152 16.42 8.61 -9.39
CA SER A 152 15.82 9.02 -10.66
C SER A 152 14.95 7.93 -11.27
N ILE A 153 15.38 6.67 -11.22
CA ILE A 153 14.58 5.53 -11.73
C ILE A 153 13.27 5.39 -10.92
N VAL A 154 13.34 5.49 -9.60
CA VAL A 154 12.15 5.41 -8.73
C VAL A 154 11.22 6.60 -8.98
N LEU A 155 11.76 7.80 -9.11
CA LEU A 155 10.97 9.01 -9.41
C LEU A 155 10.34 8.95 -10.81
N ILE A 156 11.07 8.46 -11.81
CA ILE A 156 10.54 8.27 -13.17
C ILE A 156 9.45 7.20 -13.16
N ALA A 157 9.65 6.08 -12.48
CA ALA A 157 8.64 5.04 -12.35
C ALA A 157 7.38 5.56 -11.61
N ALA A 158 7.56 6.34 -10.54
CA ALA A 158 6.47 7.00 -9.83
C ALA A 158 5.75 8.03 -10.73
N ALA A 159 6.48 8.82 -11.51
CA ALA A 159 5.91 9.79 -12.44
C ALA A 159 5.12 9.11 -13.57
N ILE A 160 5.64 8.04 -14.15
CA ILE A 160 4.94 7.25 -15.17
C ILE A 160 3.66 6.64 -14.61
N MET A 161 3.70 6.08 -13.40
CA MET A 161 2.52 5.55 -12.72
C MET A 161 1.49 6.65 -12.44
N THR A 162 1.92 7.81 -11.97
CA THR A 162 1.04 8.95 -11.72
C THR A 162 0.38 9.44 -13.00
N LEU A 163 1.14 9.56 -14.10
CA LEU A 163 0.60 9.93 -15.41
C LEU A 163 -0.39 8.90 -15.95
N ALA A 164 -0.11 7.60 -15.81
CA ALA A 164 -1.02 6.54 -16.20
C ALA A 164 -2.34 6.57 -15.41
N VAL A 165 -2.27 6.87 -14.11
CA VAL A 165 -3.44 7.04 -13.26
C VAL A 165 -4.25 8.27 -13.66
N LEU A 166 -3.58 9.41 -13.89
CA LEU A 166 -4.25 10.64 -14.33
C LEU A 166 -4.93 10.48 -15.70
N HIS A 167 -4.26 9.81 -16.65
CA HIS A 167 -4.85 9.53 -17.97
C HIS A 167 -6.11 8.66 -17.83
N ARG A 168 -6.09 7.62 -17.02
CA ARG A 168 -7.29 6.80 -16.76
C ARG A 168 -8.42 7.57 -16.07
N MET A 169 -8.09 8.51 -15.19
CA MET A 169 -9.11 9.36 -14.55
C MET A 169 -9.79 10.29 -15.56
N GLN A 170 -9.06 10.83 -16.54
CA GLN A 170 -9.63 11.63 -17.62
C GLN A 170 -10.56 10.81 -18.50
N ASP A 171 -10.16 9.60 -18.88
CA ASP A 171 -10.99 8.71 -19.70
C ASP A 171 -12.30 8.33 -19.00
N SER A 172 -12.27 8.07 -17.69
CA SER A 172 -13.48 7.75 -16.91
C SER A 172 -14.43 8.94 -16.78
N HIS A 173 -13.91 10.16 -16.65
CA HIS A 173 -14.72 11.38 -16.64
C HIS A 173 -15.43 11.62 -17.98
N GLN A 174 -14.73 11.38 -19.09
CA GLN A 174 -15.33 11.54 -20.43
C GLN A 174 -16.45 10.51 -20.69
N GLN A 175 -16.27 9.26 -20.24
CA GLN A 175 -17.31 8.23 -20.37
C GLN A 175 -18.55 8.58 -19.56
N THR A 176 -18.41 9.07 -18.34
CA THR A 176 -19.53 9.48 -17.49
C THR A 176 -20.31 10.65 -18.11
N HIS A 177 -19.61 11.63 -18.69
CA HIS A 177 -20.26 12.74 -19.38
C HIS A 177 -21.01 12.31 -20.63
N GLN A 178 -20.50 11.36 -21.40
CA GLN A 178 -21.15 10.81 -22.59
C GLN A 178 -22.40 9.97 -22.24
N GLU A 179 -22.37 9.22 -21.13
CA GLU A 179 -23.54 8.47 -20.67
C GLU A 179 -24.66 9.38 -20.16
N VAL A 180 -24.33 10.46 -19.48
CA VAL A 180 -25.31 11.46 -19.03
C VAL A 180 -25.97 12.17 -20.21
N GLN A 181 -25.22 12.50 -21.27
CA GLN A 181 -25.79 13.12 -22.49
C GLN A 181 -26.61 12.17 -23.33
N ARG A 182 -26.35 10.87 -23.29
CA ARG A 182 -27.12 9.87 -24.04
C ARG A 182 -28.46 9.54 -23.37
N ASN A 183 -28.61 9.80 -22.08
CA ASN A 183 -29.81 9.52 -21.28
C ASN A 183 -30.74 10.76 -21.13
N GLN A 184 -30.42 11.90 -21.77
CA GLN A 184 -31.27 13.09 -21.94
C GLN A 184 -31.87 13.15 -23.34
#